data_5eb7ce275295c03c54e9a2b590af0937
#
_entry.id   5eb7ce275295c03c54e9a2b590af0937
#
_cell.length_a   1.000
_cell.length_b   1.000
_cell.length_c   1.000
_cell.angle_alpha   90.00
_cell.angle_beta   90.00
_cell.angle_gamma   90.00
#
_symmetry.space_group_name_H-M   'P 1'
#
loop_
_entity.id
_entity.type
_entity.pdbx_description
1 polymer ?
#
loop_
_entity_poly.entity_id
_entity_poly.type
_entity_poly.pdbx_seq_one_letter_code
_entity_poly.pdbx_strand_id
1 'polypeptide(L)'
;MNKEELILRIPENWSDINIGQFQEFMAVSTDATIETPTKKIVKQVSILTDEDESLIYELPATALTQINNELKGFQIQPTSIFKNIIEVGGKRYGFQKDLNELTLGEWIDLEAFVTSSPIDNLHKITAILYRPIIDEGDEFFSYKIKPYKDINLNETANLFQAKVSVQDVYGIVVFFFSFVQTLLDDMSSSSKLTNKEIQKQTRILKKIITSQTAQKKKRTPNKKKKTSKSGSGNISSGKSPKGT
;
A
#
# COMPACT_ATOMS: atom_id res chain seq x y z
N MET A 1 -14.17 8.28 -40.61
CA MET A 1 -13.15 7.75 -39.68
C MET A 1 -13.87 7.42 -38.39
N ASN A 2 -13.98 6.14 -38.05
CA ASN A 2 -14.50 5.74 -36.75
C ASN A 2 -13.50 6.25 -35.70
N LYS A 3 -13.93 7.16 -34.84
CA LYS A 3 -13.20 7.42 -33.60
C LYS A 3 -13.32 6.13 -32.79
N GLU A 4 -12.24 5.39 -32.68
CA GLU A 4 -12.15 4.37 -31.64
C GLU A 4 -12.35 5.11 -30.32
N GLU A 5 -13.37 4.70 -29.58
CA GLU A 5 -13.68 5.29 -28.29
C GLU A 5 -12.56 4.89 -27.35
N LEU A 6 -11.74 5.83 -26.94
CA LEU A 6 -10.65 5.60 -26.00
C LEU A 6 -11.25 5.18 -24.65
N ILE A 7 -11.15 3.89 -24.34
CA ILE A 7 -11.60 3.35 -23.06
C ILE A 7 -10.42 3.40 -22.09
N LEU A 8 -10.34 4.44 -21.29
CA LEU A 8 -9.36 4.58 -20.25
C LEU A 8 -9.74 3.68 -19.07
N ARG A 9 -8.88 2.71 -18.72
CA ARG A 9 -9.08 1.80 -17.58
C ARG A 9 -8.17 2.21 -16.43
N ILE A 10 -8.67 3.06 -15.56
CA ILE A 10 -7.99 3.40 -14.32
C ILE A 10 -8.15 2.21 -13.36
N PRO A 11 -7.06 1.67 -12.78
CA PRO A 11 -7.13 0.62 -11.77
C PRO A 11 -8.00 1.01 -10.59
N GLU A 12 -8.69 0.05 -9.98
CA GLU A 12 -9.64 0.35 -8.88
C GLU A 12 -8.94 0.60 -7.55
N ASN A 13 -7.76 0.02 -7.37
CA ASN A 13 -7.06 0.06 -6.10
C ASN A 13 -5.56 -0.23 -6.24
N TRP A 14 -4.84 -0.13 -5.13
CA TRP A 14 -3.39 -0.32 -5.06
C TRP A 14 -2.90 -1.76 -5.32
N SER A 15 -3.78 -2.77 -5.38
CA SER A 15 -3.37 -4.15 -5.69
C SER A 15 -2.88 -4.31 -7.12
N ASP A 16 -3.38 -3.46 -8.01
CA ASP A 16 -3.10 -3.52 -9.44
C ASP A 16 -1.92 -2.61 -9.85
N ILE A 17 -1.36 -1.89 -8.87
CA ILE A 17 -0.28 -0.92 -9.06
C ILE A 17 1.03 -1.51 -8.55
N ASN A 18 2.06 -1.52 -9.39
CA ASN A 18 3.39 -1.93 -9.00
C ASN A 18 4.13 -0.84 -8.21
N ILE A 19 5.26 -1.22 -7.61
CA ILE A 19 6.07 -0.29 -6.81
C ILE A 19 6.53 0.91 -7.65
N GLY A 20 6.92 0.72 -8.91
CA GLY A 20 7.38 1.79 -9.80
C GLY A 20 6.29 2.83 -10.05
N GLN A 21 5.11 2.38 -10.46
CA GLN A 21 3.95 3.27 -10.65
C GLN A 21 3.59 4.01 -9.37
N PHE A 22 3.65 3.35 -8.21
CA PHE A 22 3.42 4.01 -6.93
C PHE A 22 4.45 5.11 -6.64
N GLN A 23 5.72 4.85 -6.89
CA GLN A 23 6.79 5.82 -6.69
C GLN A 23 6.59 7.06 -7.58
N GLU A 24 6.30 6.85 -8.86
CA GLU A 24 6.02 7.92 -9.83
C GLU A 24 4.76 8.71 -9.45
N PHE A 25 3.68 8.02 -9.06
CA PHE A 25 2.45 8.65 -8.60
C PHE A 25 2.69 9.54 -7.37
N MET A 26 3.49 9.07 -6.41
CA MET A 26 3.83 9.84 -5.22
C MET A 26 4.72 11.04 -5.55
N ALA A 27 5.67 10.89 -6.48
CA ALA A 27 6.49 11.98 -6.96
C ALA A 27 5.63 13.10 -7.59
N VAL A 28 4.72 12.73 -8.51
CA VAL A 28 3.77 13.69 -9.11
C VAL A 28 2.87 14.33 -8.05
N SER A 29 2.41 13.56 -7.05
CA SER A 29 1.52 14.06 -6.00
C SER A 29 2.16 15.14 -5.14
N THR A 30 3.48 15.05 -4.93
CA THR A 30 4.27 15.98 -4.09
C THR A 30 4.98 17.07 -4.89
N ASP A 31 5.00 16.96 -6.21
CA ASP A 31 5.67 17.92 -7.07
C ASP A 31 4.96 19.28 -7.06
N ALA A 32 5.65 20.28 -6.51
CA ALA A 32 5.18 21.66 -6.44
C ALA A 32 5.40 22.44 -7.75
N THR A 33 6.16 21.90 -8.69
CA THR A 33 6.45 22.56 -9.99
C THR A 33 5.32 22.37 -10.99
N ILE A 34 4.42 21.42 -10.77
CA ILE A 34 3.27 21.18 -11.63
C ILE A 34 2.25 22.31 -11.41
N GLU A 35 2.10 23.17 -12.40
CA GLU A 35 1.41 24.44 -12.32
C GLU A 35 -0.09 24.33 -11.99
N THR A 36 -0.77 23.29 -12.48
CA THR A 36 -2.23 23.17 -12.35
C THR A 36 -2.66 21.81 -11.83
N PRO A 37 -3.76 21.74 -11.05
CA PRO A 37 -4.33 20.48 -10.60
C PRO A 37 -4.68 19.54 -11.76
N THR A 38 -5.16 20.07 -12.90
CA THR A 38 -5.51 19.27 -14.06
C THR A 38 -4.29 18.59 -14.70
N LYS A 39 -3.16 19.29 -14.84
CA LYS A 39 -1.91 18.69 -15.31
C LYS A 39 -1.45 17.56 -14.37
N LYS A 40 -1.62 17.76 -13.07
CA LYS A 40 -1.30 16.72 -12.07
C LYS A 40 -2.18 15.49 -12.26
N ILE A 41 -3.48 15.66 -12.45
CA ILE A 41 -4.43 14.58 -12.72
C ILE A 41 -4.03 13.82 -14.01
N VAL A 42 -3.72 14.52 -15.09
CA VAL A 42 -3.30 13.89 -16.36
C VAL A 42 -2.06 13.01 -16.13
N LYS A 43 -1.04 13.51 -15.46
CA LYS A 43 0.18 12.73 -15.14
C LYS A 43 -0.11 11.52 -14.26
N GLN A 44 -0.95 11.69 -13.23
CA GLN A 44 -1.35 10.59 -12.35
C GLN A 44 -2.09 9.50 -13.11
N VAL A 45 -2.99 9.87 -14.00
CA VAL A 45 -3.73 8.91 -14.85
C VAL A 45 -2.79 8.20 -15.80
N SER A 46 -1.89 8.91 -16.49
CA SER A 46 -0.87 8.33 -17.37
C SER A 46 -0.07 7.24 -16.64
N ILE A 47 0.41 7.51 -15.43
CA ILE A 47 1.15 6.55 -14.60
C ILE A 47 0.31 5.33 -14.25
N LEU A 48 -0.95 5.53 -13.85
CA LEU A 48 -1.81 4.43 -13.40
C LEU A 48 -2.28 3.54 -14.54
N THR A 49 -2.43 4.10 -15.75
CA THR A 49 -2.95 3.38 -16.93
C THR A 49 -1.87 2.91 -17.88
N ASP A 50 -0.63 3.38 -17.70
CA ASP A 50 0.50 3.20 -18.63
C ASP A 50 0.20 3.76 -20.04
N GLU A 51 -0.68 4.79 -20.11
CA GLU A 51 -1.05 5.46 -21.35
C GLU A 51 -0.31 6.80 -21.49
N ASP A 52 -0.06 7.21 -22.74
CA ASP A 52 0.60 8.48 -23.02
C ASP A 52 -0.26 9.68 -22.59
N GLU A 53 0.36 10.71 -22.00
CA GLU A 53 -0.34 11.93 -21.59
C GLU A 53 -1.10 12.58 -22.76
N SER A 54 -0.58 12.49 -23.99
CA SER A 54 -1.22 13.07 -25.17
C SER A 54 -2.60 12.49 -25.43
N LEU A 55 -2.79 11.19 -25.18
CA LEU A 55 -4.09 10.52 -25.33
C LEU A 55 -5.09 11.01 -24.27
N ILE A 56 -4.59 11.25 -23.06
CA ILE A 56 -5.43 11.74 -21.96
C ILE A 56 -5.85 13.19 -22.21
N TYR A 57 -4.98 14.00 -22.82
CA TYR A 57 -5.34 15.37 -23.22
C TYR A 57 -6.41 15.46 -24.31
N GLU A 58 -6.60 14.41 -25.11
CA GLU A 58 -7.66 14.35 -26.13
C GLU A 58 -9.04 14.03 -25.54
N LEU A 59 -9.13 13.61 -24.28
CA LEU A 59 -10.41 13.34 -23.62
C LEU A 59 -11.23 14.64 -23.48
N PRO A 60 -12.56 14.54 -23.57
CA PRO A 60 -13.41 15.70 -23.34
C PRO A 60 -13.28 16.19 -21.90
N ALA A 61 -13.32 17.51 -21.68
CA ALA A 61 -13.18 18.10 -20.33
C ALA A 61 -14.22 17.55 -19.31
N THR A 62 -15.35 17.04 -19.79
CA THR A 62 -16.39 16.40 -18.98
C THR A 62 -15.91 15.09 -18.32
N ALA A 63 -14.92 14.41 -18.91
CA ALA A 63 -14.32 13.20 -18.36
C ALA A 63 -13.55 13.49 -17.06
N LEU A 64 -13.10 14.72 -16.84
CA LEU A 64 -12.32 15.09 -15.66
C LEU A 64 -13.04 14.80 -14.34
N THR A 65 -14.36 14.95 -14.31
CA THR A 65 -15.16 14.65 -13.12
C THR A 65 -15.15 13.15 -12.79
N GLN A 66 -15.30 12.30 -13.81
CA GLN A 66 -15.25 10.86 -13.65
C GLN A 66 -13.85 10.42 -13.21
N ILE A 67 -12.82 10.84 -13.93
CA ILE A 67 -11.42 10.57 -13.61
C ILE A 67 -11.10 10.95 -12.15
N ASN A 68 -11.49 12.16 -11.74
CA ASN A 68 -11.24 12.62 -10.36
C ASN A 68 -11.98 11.77 -9.31
N ASN A 69 -13.14 11.20 -9.65
CA ASN A 69 -13.85 10.27 -8.76
C ASN A 69 -13.13 8.93 -8.64
N GLU A 70 -12.59 8.40 -9.72
CA GLU A 70 -11.82 7.15 -9.74
C GLU A 70 -10.50 7.33 -8.98
N LEU A 71 -9.79 8.43 -9.17
CA LEU A 71 -8.57 8.76 -8.43
C LEU A 71 -8.78 8.88 -6.91
N LYS A 72 -10.01 9.06 -6.43
CA LYS A 72 -10.28 9.07 -4.97
C LYS A 72 -9.90 7.76 -4.28
N GLY A 73 -9.92 6.64 -4.98
CA GLY A 73 -9.45 5.35 -4.48
C GLY A 73 -7.98 5.42 -4.06
N PHE A 74 -7.17 6.15 -4.81
CA PHE A 74 -5.73 6.31 -4.59
C PHE A 74 -5.35 7.40 -3.57
N GLN A 75 -6.31 8.17 -3.08
CA GLN A 75 -6.10 9.09 -1.96
C GLN A 75 -6.08 8.34 -0.61
N ILE A 76 -6.48 7.07 -0.61
CA ILE A 76 -6.41 6.18 0.55
C ILE A 76 -5.17 5.32 0.37
N GLN A 77 -4.29 5.31 1.38
CA GLN A 77 -3.07 4.49 1.29
C GLN A 77 -3.37 3.00 1.15
N PRO A 78 -2.43 2.24 0.55
CA PRO A 78 -2.55 0.81 0.48
C PRO A 78 -2.80 0.22 1.87
N THR A 79 -3.89 -0.54 2.02
CA THR A 79 -4.08 -1.37 3.21
C THR A 79 -3.34 -2.67 2.95
N SER A 80 -2.20 -2.88 3.58
CA SER A 80 -1.46 -4.10 3.35
C SER A 80 -1.85 -5.19 4.33
N ILE A 81 -1.94 -6.40 3.80
CA ILE A 81 -1.86 -7.62 4.58
C ILE A 81 -0.40 -8.07 4.47
N PHE A 82 0.28 -8.20 5.62
CA PHE A 82 1.65 -8.70 5.66
C PHE A 82 1.73 -10.08 5.00
N LYS A 83 2.53 -10.21 3.96
CA LYS A 83 2.81 -11.48 3.28
C LYS A 83 4.21 -11.97 3.65
N ASN A 84 4.31 -13.12 4.29
CA ASN A 84 5.62 -13.73 4.56
C ASN A 84 6.34 -14.18 3.29
N ILE A 85 5.60 -14.49 2.24
CA ILE A 85 6.11 -14.94 0.95
C ILE A 85 5.40 -14.16 -0.14
N ILE A 86 6.16 -13.65 -1.10
CA ILE A 86 5.67 -13.07 -2.34
C ILE A 86 6.17 -13.90 -3.52
N GLU A 87 5.39 -13.97 -4.59
CA GLU A 87 5.76 -14.65 -5.83
C GLU A 87 5.92 -13.64 -6.95
N VAL A 88 7.08 -13.61 -7.57
CA VAL A 88 7.43 -12.65 -8.61
C VAL A 88 8.21 -13.35 -9.71
N GLY A 89 7.71 -13.26 -10.95
CA GLY A 89 8.38 -13.87 -12.11
C GLY A 89 8.57 -15.39 -11.97
N GLY A 90 7.63 -16.08 -11.33
CA GLY A 90 7.70 -17.52 -11.10
C GLY A 90 8.71 -17.95 -10.02
N LYS A 91 9.25 -17.01 -9.27
CA LYS A 91 10.14 -17.27 -8.13
C LYS A 91 9.49 -16.83 -6.84
N ARG A 92 9.73 -17.58 -5.76
CA ARG A 92 9.22 -17.28 -4.42
C ARG A 92 10.29 -16.55 -3.62
N TYR A 93 9.88 -15.47 -2.96
CA TYR A 93 10.73 -14.65 -2.11
C TYR A 93 10.14 -14.62 -0.70
N GLY A 94 10.96 -15.00 0.29
CA GLY A 94 10.58 -15.03 1.69
C GLY A 94 11.06 -13.78 2.42
N PHE A 95 10.24 -13.31 3.33
CA PHE A 95 10.59 -12.20 4.22
C PHE A 95 11.64 -12.63 5.25
N GLN A 96 12.61 -11.78 5.56
CA GLN A 96 13.53 -11.96 6.68
C GLN A 96 12.78 -11.88 8.00
N LYS A 97 12.56 -13.03 8.62
CA LYS A 97 11.67 -13.19 9.79
C LYS A 97 12.21 -12.55 11.06
N ASP A 98 13.53 -12.62 11.24
CA ASP A 98 14.18 -12.05 12.40
C ASP A 98 15.11 -10.89 11.98
N LEU A 99 14.69 -9.68 12.32
CA LEU A 99 15.47 -8.49 12.01
C LEU A 99 16.76 -8.39 12.86
N ASN A 100 16.88 -9.17 13.95
CA ASN A 100 18.10 -9.24 14.73
C ASN A 100 19.18 -10.08 14.03
N GLU A 101 18.79 -10.90 13.06
CA GLU A 101 19.72 -11.69 12.24
C GLU A 101 20.22 -10.93 11.00
N LEU A 102 19.82 -9.66 10.83
CA LEU A 102 20.35 -8.81 9.76
C LEU A 102 21.86 -8.64 9.94
N THR A 103 22.61 -8.86 8.89
CA THR A 103 24.03 -8.54 8.87
C THR A 103 24.25 -7.03 8.94
N LEU A 104 25.42 -6.60 9.35
CA LEU A 104 25.77 -5.17 9.39
C LEU A 104 25.66 -4.53 7.98
N GLY A 105 26.00 -5.27 6.92
CA GLY A 105 25.85 -4.79 5.55
C GLY A 105 24.39 -4.54 5.16
N GLU A 106 23.49 -5.50 5.46
CA GLU A 106 22.05 -5.32 5.25
C GLU A 106 21.53 -4.11 6.03
N TRP A 107 21.96 -3.96 7.25
CA TRP A 107 21.56 -2.83 8.11
C TRP A 107 22.00 -1.48 7.53
N ILE A 108 23.27 -1.36 7.13
CA ILE A 108 23.81 -0.13 6.54
C ILE A 108 23.05 0.27 5.29
N ASP A 109 22.76 -0.69 4.40
CA ASP A 109 22.03 -0.41 3.16
C ASP A 109 20.57 -0.02 3.45
N LEU A 110 19.90 -0.71 4.38
CA LEU A 110 18.54 -0.36 4.81
C LEU A 110 18.50 1.04 5.43
N GLU A 111 19.42 1.37 6.32
CA GLU A 111 19.51 2.69 6.95
C GLU A 111 19.73 3.78 5.90
N ALA A 112 20.63 3.58 4.95
CA ALA A 112 20.90 4.53 3.87
C ALA A 112 19.66 4.76 2.99
N PHE A 113 18.93 3.71 2.63
CA PHE A 113 17.73 3.83 1.79
C PHE A 113 16.56 4.48 2.53
N VAL A 114 16.38 4.16 3.81
CA VAL A 114 15.31 4.74 4.63
C VAL A 114 15.59 6.22 4.93
N THR A 115 16.83 6.58 5.19
CA THR A 115 17.20 7.96 5.53
C THR A 115 17.20 8.89 4.33
N SER A 116 17.56 8.41 3.14
CA SER A 116 17.55 9.22 1.91
C SER A 116 16.14 9.51 1.41
N SER A 117 15.37 8.49 1.09
CA SER A 117 13.96 8.57 0.68
C SER A 117 13.33 7.18 0.72
N PRO A 118 12.52 6.85 1.74
CA PRO A 118 11.94 5.51 1.86
C PRO A 118 10.98 5.17 0.72
N ILE A 119 10.28 6.16 0.15
CA ILE A 119 9.38 5.94 -0.99
C ILE A 119 10.19 5.65 -2.25
N ASP A 120 11.18 6.49 -2.57
CA ASP A 120 12.00 6.31 -3.79
C ASP A 120 12.86 5.03 -3.73
N ASN A 121 13.21 4.56 -2.54
CA ASN A 121 13.97 3.33 -2.33
C ASN A 121 13.11 2.12 -1.91
N LEU A 122 11.77 2.22 -1.99
CA LEU A 122 10.85 1.16 -1.58
C LEU A 122 11.20 -0.20 -2.19
N HIS A 123 11.51 -0.23 -3.49
CA HIS A 123 11.90 -1.44 -4.21
C HIS A 123 13.21 -2.06 -3.69
N LYS A 124 14.20 -1.23 -3.31
CA LYS A 124 15.48 -1.70 -2.74
C LYS A 124 15.31 -2.21 -1.32
N ILE A 125 14.56 -1.48 -0.50
CA ILE A 125 14.21 -1.90 0.87
C ILE A 125 13.49 -3.26 0.82
N THR A 126 12.52 -3.39 -0.10
CA THR A 126 11.82 -4.66 -0.31
C THR A 126 12.77 -5.77 -0.74
N ALA A 127 13.73 -5.50 -1.63
CA ALA A 127 14.68 -6.50 -2.11
C ALA A 127 15.71 -6.96 -1.05
N ILE A 128 16.00 -6.15 -0.04
CA ILE A 128 16.80 -6.58 1.11
C ILE A 128 15.97 -7.50 2.01
N LEU A 129 14.72 -7.11 2.28
CA LEU A 129 13.85 -7.81 3.23
C LEU A 129 13.23 -9.09 2.64
N TYR A 130 12.99 -9.14 1.32
CA TYR A 130 12.51 -10.32 0.62
C TYR A 130 13.57 -10.90 -0.27
N ARG A 131 13.98 -12.10 0.03
CA ARG A 131 15.04 -12.78 -0.71
C ARG A 131 14.55 -14.11 -1.28
N PRO A 132 15.16 -14.59 -2.39
CA PRO A 132 14.79 -15.87 -2.97
C PRO A 132 14.79 -16.97 -1.92
N ILE A 133 13.74 -17.77 -1.88
CA ILE A 133 13.67 -18.98 -1.03
C ILE A 133 14.54 -20.04 -1.70
N ILE A 134 15.45 -20.63 -0.92
CA ILE A 134 16.38 -21.69 -1.36
C ILE A 134 16.05 -23.04 -0.77
N ASP A 135 15.28 -23.08 0.30
CA ASP A 135 14.88 -24.31 0.99
C ASP A 135 13.51 -24.08 1.66
N GLU A 136 12.57 -24.98 1.45
CA GLU A 136 11.25 -24.96 2.06
C GLU A 136 11.13 -26.14 2.99
N GLY A 137 10.92 -25.89 4.28
CA GLY A 137 10.67 -26.93 5.26
C GLY A 137 9.22 -27.41 5.23
N ASP A 138 8.98 -28.54 5.87
CA ASP A 138 7.66 -29.19 5.92
C ASP A 138 6.63 -28.43 6.76
N GLU A 139 7.07 -27.49 7.62
CA GLU A 139 6.18 -26.70 8.45
C GLU A 139 5.73 -25.42 7.73
N PHE A 140 4.47 -25.05 7.97
CA PHE A 140 3.89 -23.81 7.47
C PHE A 140 4.76 -22.62 7.90
N PHE A 141 5.33 -21.86 6.94
CA PHE A 141 6.31 -20.79 7.11
C PHE A 141 7.75 -21.20 7.47
N SER A 142 8.12 -22.47 7.36
CA SER A 142 9.52 -22.88 7.45
C SER A 142 10.18 -22.74 6.08
N TYR A 143 11.01 -21.72 5.91
CA TYR A 143 11.82 -21.53 4.70
C TYR A 143 13.16 -20.90 5.05
N LYS A 144 14.18 -21.18 4.22
CA LYS A 144 15.46 -20.48 4.23
C LYS A 144 15.55 -19.56 3.02
N ILE A 145 16.00 -18.37 3.25
CA ILE A 145 16.23 -17.36 2.21
C ILE A 145 17.71 -17.29 1.83
N LYS A 146 17.96 -16.89 0.59
CA LYS A 146 19.32 -16.74 0.09
C LYS A 146 20.08 -15.69 0.92
N PRO A 147 21.35 -15.94 1.29
CA PRO A 147 22.15 -14.95 2.00
C PRO A 147 22.26 -13.64 1.22
N TYR A 148 22.27 -12.52 1.93
CA TYR A 148 22.32 -11.18 1.32
C TYR A 148 23.50 -11.00 0.35
N LYS A 149 24.69 -11.44 0.76
CA LYS A 149 25.93 -11.37 -0.05
C LYS A 149 25.84 -12.09 -1.41
N ASP A 150 24.90 -13.03 -1.55
CA ASP A 150 24.74 -13.88 -2.72
C ASP A 150 23.63 -13.40 -3.67
N ILE A 151 22.92 -12.32 -3.32
CA ILE A 151 21.90 -11.73 -4.19
C ILE A 151 22.49 -10.58 -5.04
N ASN A 152 21.91 -10.39 -6.23
CA ASN A 152 22.08 -9.16 -6.98
C ASN A 152 20.98 -8.19 -6.56
N LEU A 153 21.30 -7.28 -5.64
CA LEU A 153 20.32 -6.35 -5.08
C LEU A 153 19.64 -5.50 -6.15
N ASN A 154 20.42 -4.94 -7.08
CA ASN A 154 19.89 -4.05 -8.12
C ASN A 154 18.94 -4.80 -9.08
N GLU A 155 19.30 -6.01 -9.50
CA GLU A 155 18.45 -6.83 -10.37
C GLU A 155 17.15 -7.20 -9.65
N THR A 156 17.24 -7.61 -8.39
CA THR A 156 16.06 -7.96 -7.58
C THR A 156 15.18 -6.74 -7.34
N ALA A 157 15.78 -5.60 -7.01
CA ALA A 157 15.06 -4.35 -6.80
C ALA A 157 14.33 -3.88 -8.06
N ASN A 158 14.98 -3.93 -9.23
CA ASN A 158 14.35 -3.57 -10.50
C ASN A 158 13.20 -4.52 -10.87
N LEU A 159 13.38 -5.82 -10.61
CA LEU A 159 12.30 -6.80 -10.80
C LEU A 159 11.10 -6.47 -9.89
N PHE A 160 11.36 -6.14 -8.62
CA PHE A 160 10.31 -5.79 -7.69
C PHE A 160 9.63 -4.48 -8.04
N GLN A 161 10.40 -3.47 -8.46
CA GLN A 161 9.86 -2.20 -8.92
C GLN A 161 8.84 -2.40 -10.04
N ALA A 162 9.17 -3.27 -11.01
CA ALA A 162 8.34 -3.50 -12.19
C ALA A 162 7.14 -4.43 -11.96
N LYS A 163 7.22 -5.36 -10.98
CA LYS A 163 6.26 -6.48 -10.92
C LYS A 163 5.59 -6.72 -9.57
N VAL A 164 6.11 -6.14 -8.48
CA VAL A 164 5.49 -6.34 -7.16
C VAL A 164 4.41 -5.30 -6.94
N SER A 165 3.23 -5.76 -6.56
CA SER A 165 2.16 -4.86 -6.14
C SER A 165 2.59 -4.08 -4.89
N VAL A 166 2.35 -2.78 -4.90
CA VAL A 166 2.65 -1.95 -3.73
C VAL A 166 1.83 -2.39 -2.52
N GLN A 167 0.63 -2.90 -2.70
CA GLN A 167 -0.21 -3.40 -1.61
C GLN A 167 0.45 -4.56 -0.85
N ASP A 168 1.19 -5.43 -1.56
CA ASP A 168 1.83 -6.60 -0.97
C ASP A 168 3.00 -6.25 -0.06
N VAL A 169 3.63 -5.10 -0.27
CA VAL A 169 4.86 -4.71 0.43
C VAL A 169 4.72 -3.45 1.30
N TYR A 170 3.67 -2.67 1.09
CA TYR A 170 3.49 -1.41 1.78
C TYR A 170 3.49 -1.54 3.31
N GLY A 171 2.86 -2.56 3.85
CA GLY A 171 2.82 -2.78 5.30
C GLY A 171 4.16 -3.10 5.92
N ILE A 172 5.04 -3.75 5.15
CA ILE A 172 6.39 -4.08 5.59
C ILE A 172 7.22 -2.81 5.69
N VAL A 173 7.06 -1.92 4.72
CA VAL A 173 7.77 -0.64 4.73
C VAL A 173 7.31 0.21 5.90
N VAL A 174 6.01 0.26 6.18
CA VAL A 174 5.47 0.97 7.34
C VAL A 174 5.98 0.34 8.64
N PHE A 175 6.00 -0.99 8.74
CA PHE A 175 6.54 -1.71 9.90
C PHE A 175 8.03 -1.44 10.06
N PHE A 176 8.82 -1.65 9.00
CA PHE A 176 10.26 -1.46 9.04
C PHE A 176 10.64 -0.02 9.32
N PHE A 177 9.93 0.93 8.74
CA PHE A 177 10.12 2.35 9.02
C PHE A 177 9.88 2.68 10.50
N SER A 178 8.84 2.13 11.09
CA SER A 178 8.55 2.31 12.53
C SER A 178 9.63 1.68 13.41
N PHE A 179 10.16 0.52 13.00
CA PHE A 179 11.24 -0.17 13.69
C PHE A 179 12.56 0.62 13.64
N VAL A 180 12.97 1.08 12.45
CA VAL A 180 14.16 1.92 12.28
C VAL A 180 14.03 3.21 13.08
N GLN A 181 12.83 3.84 13.06
CA GLN A 181 12.60 5.05 13.85
C GLN A 181 12.80 4.81 15.36
N THR A 182 12.30 3.69 15.87
CA THR A 182 12.47 3.34 17.30
C THR A 182 13.94 3.15 17.62
N LEU A 183 14.70 2.43 16.77
CA LEU A 183 16.13 2.23 16.99
C LEU A 183 16.94 3.54 16.90
N LEU A 184 16.61 4.40 15.94
CA LEU A 184 17.26 5.71 15.80
C LEU A 184 16.93 6.63 16.98
N ASP A 185 15.73 6.56 17.53
CA ASP A 185 15.33 7.30 18.73
C ASP A 185 16.09 6.79 19.96
N ASP A 186 16.32 5.49 20.07
CA ASP A 186 17.15 4.87 21.13
C ASP A 186 18.65 5.20 20.97
N MET A 187 19.16 5.25 19.74
CA MET A 187 20.54 5.64 19.44
C MET A 187 20.76 7.16 19.50
N SER A 188 19.76 7.98 19.26
CA SER A 188 19.84 9.45 19.17
C SER A 188 19.94 10.15 20.53
N SER A 189 19.86 9.40 21.63
CA SER A 189 20.37 9.90 22.92
C SER A 189 21.86 10.29 22.82
N SER A 190 22.57 9.92 21.75
CA SER A 190 23.99 10.16 21.50
C SER A 190 24.34 11.03 20.28
N SER A 191 23.45 11.36 19.35
CA SER A 191 23.80 12.20 18.18
C SER A 191 22.65 13.03 17.60
N LYS A 192 22.80 14.35 17.62
CA LYS A 192 21.75 15.35 17.27
C LYS A 192 21.65 15.73 15.78
N LEU A 193 22.32 15.10 14.84
CA LEU A 193 22.48 15.64 13.49
C LEU A 193 21.61 15.03 12.38
N THR A 194 21.07 13.83 12.59
CA THR A 194 20.27 13.11 11.57
C THR A 194 18.75 13.35 11.72
N ASN A 195 18.33 14.01 12.79
CA ASN A 195 16.91 14.09 13.18
C ASN A 195 16.02 14.97 12.32
N LYS A 196 16.53 15.98 11.62
CA LYS A 196 15.65 16.92 10.87
C LYS A 196 15.03 16.30 9.62
N GLU A 197 15.84 15.56 8.86
CA GLU A 197 15.39 14.96 7.60
C GLU A 197 14.46 13.76 7.87
N ILE A 198 14.84 12.92 8.82
CA ILE A 198 14.03 11.78 9.28
C ILE A 198 12.70 12.27 9.86
N GLN A 199 12.71 13.32 10.70
CA GLN A 199 11.47 13.92 11.21
C GLN A 199 10.58 14.53 10.12
N LYS A 200 11.15 15.06 9.05
CA LYS A 200 10.39 15.59 7.91
C LYS A 200 9.68 14.45 7.17
N GLN A 201 10.39 13.38 6.84
CA GLN A 201 9.84 12.19 6.18
C GLN A 201 8.82 11.48 7.10
N THR A 202 9.13 11.34 8.38
CA THR A 202 8.21 10.78 9.38
C THR A 202 6.93 11.61 9.56
N ARG A 203 7.02 12.93 9.49
CA ARG A 203 5.83 13.80 9.52
C ARG A 203 4.96 13.63 8.29
N ILE A 204 5.56 13.43 7.12
CA ILE A 204 4.82 13.16 5.88
C ILE A 204 4.09 11.82 6.03
N LEU A 205 4.80 10.76 6.39
CA LEU A 205 4.21 9.43 6.61
C LEU A 205 3.18 9.41 7.74
N LYS A 206 3.44 10.06 8.89
CA LYS A 206 2.44 10.19 9.97
C LYS A 206 1.20 10.95 9.53
N LYS A 207 1.32 12.03 8.76
CA LYS A 207 0.16 12.75 8.20
C LYS A 207 -0.64 11.85 7.27
N ILE A 208 0.04 11.08 6.46
CA ILE A 208 -0.55 10.12 5.56
C ILE A 208 -1.30 9.04 6.38
N ILE A 209 -0.71 8.45 7.42
CA ILE A 209 -1.31 7.45 8.31
C ILE A 209 -2.49 8.02 9.13
N THR A 210 -2.35 9.23 9.68
CA THR A 210 -3.36 9.82 10.58
C THR A 210 -4.61 10.29 9.84
N SER A 211 -4.47 10.77 8.61
CA SER A 211 -5.62 11.15 7.77
C SER A 211 -6.54 9.96 7.47
N GLN A 212 -6.02 8.75 7.49
CA GLN A 212 -6.76 7.50 7.22
C GLN A 212 -7.49 6.93 8.42
N THR A 213 -6.89 6.97 9.60
CA THR A 213 -7.56 6.56 10.83
C THR A 213 -8.77 7.44 11.12
N ALA A 214 -8.72 8.72 10.76
CA ALA A 214 -9.84 9.65 10.90
C ALA A 214 -10.99 9.35 9.91
N GLN A 215 -10.68 8.89 8.68
CA GLN A 215 -11.71 8.53 7.69
C GLN A 215 -12.36 7.17 7.99
N LYS A 216 -11.61 6.21 8.54
CA LYS A 216 -12.15 4.90 8.93
C LYS A 216 -13.19 5.03 10.06
N LYS A 217 -12.99 5.97 11.01
CA LYS A 217 -13.96 6.27 12.08
C LYS A 217 -15.27 6.88 11.58
N LYS A 218 -15.27 7.55 10.41
CA LYS A 218 -16.50 8.15 9.82
C LYS A 218 -17.30 7.18 8.95
N ARG A 219 -16.76 6.01 8.61
CA ARG A 219 -17.39 5.04 7.69
C ARG A 219 -18.02 3.81 8.36
N THR A 220 -17.98 3.66 9.68
CA THR A 220 -18.76 2.62 10.35
C THR A 220 -20.22 3.08 10.40
N PRO A 221 -21.15 2.49 9.62
CA PRO A 221 -22.56 2.83 9.73
C PRO A 221 -23.05 2.30 11.08
N ASN A 222 -23.64 3.21 11.84
CA ASN A 222 -24.30 2.92 13.12
C ASN A 222 -25.45 1.92 12.86
N LYS A 223 -25.19 0.62 13.02
CA LYS A 223 -26.22 -0.40 12.97
C LYS A 223 -27.18 -0.14 14.15
N LYS A 224 -28.21 0.66 13.92
CA LYS A 224 -29.36 0.75 14.83
C LYS A 224 -29.90 -0.65 15.06
N LYS A 225 -29.72 -1.17 16.27
CA LYS A 225 -30.46 -2.35 16.76
C LYS A 225 -31.96 -2.06 16.63
N LYS A 226 -32.63 -2.70 15.69
CA LYS A 226 -34.07 -2.85 15.73
C LYS A 226 -34.38 -3.85 16.85
N THR A 227 -34.82 -3.35 17.98
CA THR A 227 -35.46 -4.16 18.99
C THR A 227 -36.86 -4.55 18.47
N SER A 228 -37.00 -5.81 18.11
CA SER A 228 -38.32 -6.41 17.88
C SER A 228 -39.04 -6.53 19.20
N LYS A 229 -40.07 -5.69 19.41
CA LYS A 229 -41.07 -5.94 20.42
C LYS A 229 -41.93 -7.13 19.99
N SER A 230 -41.79 -8.25 20.68
CA SER A 230 -42.76 -9.33 20.64
C SER A 230 -44.02 -8.89 21.40
N GLY A 231 -45.10 -8.68 20.63
CA GLY A 231 -46.42 -8.47 21.18
C GLY A 231 -46.98 -9.82 21.64
N SER A 232 -47.19 -9.92 22.92
CA SER A 232 -48.00 -10.98 23.57
C SER A 232 -49.47 -10.75 23.20
N GLY A 233 -50.03 -11.62 22.37
CA GLY A 233 -51.45 -11.64 22.08
C GLY A 233 -52.11 -12.74 22.89
N ASN A 234 -52.94 -12.33 23.86
CA ASN A 234 -53.87 -13.17 24.59
C ASN A 234 -54.87 -13.85 23.65
N ILE A 235 -55.02 -15.15 23.77
CA ILE A 235 -56.12 -15.92 23.15
C ILE A 235 -57.05 -16.35 24.27
N SER A 236 -58.22 -15.75 24.26
CA SER A 236 -59.35 -16.11 25.09
C SER A 236 -60.04 -17.39 24.56
N SER A 237 -60.37 -18.22 25.48
CA SER A 237 -61.17 -19.44 25.40
C SER A 237 -62.54 -19.24 24.73
N GLY A 238 -62.88 -20.09 23.81
CA GLY A 238 -64.22 -20.24 23.22
C GLY A 238 -64.67 -21.70 23.25
N LYS A 239 -65.76 -21.94 23.95
CA LYS A 239 -66.45 -23.21 24.20
C LYS A 239 -66.90 -23.96 22.95
N SER A 240 -66.82 -25.29 23.04
CA SER A 240 -67.60 -26.21 22.21
C SER A 240 -69.11 -26.17 22.51
N PRO A 241 -69.93 -26.57 21.55
CA PRO A 241 -71.10 -27.42 21.93
C PRO A 241 -71.15 -28.74 21.15
N LYS A 242 -71.73 -29.71 21.86
CA LYS A 242 -72.10 -31.07 21.47
C LYS A 242 -73.30 -31.07 20.51
N GLY A 243 -73.45 -32.22 19.89
CA GLY A 243 -74.74 -32.78 19.40
C GLY A 243 -74.68 -33.18 17.95
N THR A 244 -74.91 -34.25 17.64
CA THR A 244 -75.58 -35.57 17.65
C THR A 244 -74.97 -36.39 16.56
#